data_745633ec2bd04cf544c33bcd799e180b
#
_entry.id   745633ec2bd04cf544c33bcd799e180b
#
_cell.length_a   1.000
_cell.length_b   1.000
_cell.length_c   1.000
_cell.angle_alpha   90.00
_cell.angle_beta   90.00
_cell.angle_gamma   90.00
#
_symmetry.space_group_name_H-M   'P 1'
#
loop_
_entity.id
_entity.type
_entity.pdbx_description
1 polymer ?
#
loop_
_entity_poly.entity_id
_entity_poly.type
_entity_poly.pdbx_seq_one_letter_code
_entity_poly.pdbx_strand_id
1 'polypeptide(L)'
;VTTGARVSELVQIKAEHLACGYLDLYSKGGKIRRIYIPDSLCQEAKAWCDRRGIASGFLFVGKNGRPVTTRGIHSQLKHYAVRYGIDPDAMYPHSFRHRFAKNFLSRSSDISLLADLLGHESIETTRIYLTRSSQEQKLLLDEMVTW
;
A
#
# COMPACT_ATOMS: atom_id res chain seq x y z
N VAL A 1 1.77 -4.07 1.78
CA VAL A 1 0.33 -4.34 1.93
C VAL A 1 -0.33 -3.36 2.90
N THR A 2 0.33 -2.96 3.97
CA THR A 2 -0.26 -2.20 5.09
C THR A 2 -0.47 -0.70 4.83
N THR A 3 0.15 -0.13 3.83
CA THR A 3 0.06 1.33 3.54
C THR A 3 -0.78 1.66 2.30
N GLY A 4 -1.06 0.68 1.45
CA GLY A 4 -1.71 0.92 0.16
C GLY A 4 -0.92 1.80 -0.81
N ALA A 5 0.35 2.10 -0.54
CA ALA A 5 1.20 2.95 -1.37
C ALA A 5 1.41 2.37 -2.78
N ARG A 6 1.54 3.23 -3.78
CA ARG A 6 2.03 2.84 -5.11
C ARG A 6 3.52 2.51 -5.02
N VAL A 7 4.01 1.65 -5.90
CA VAL A 7 5.44 1.29 -5.91
C VAL A 7 6.36 2.51 -6.11
N SER A 8 5.94 3.48 -6.93
CA SER A 8 6.66 4.75 -7.12
C SER A 8 6.71 5.63 -5.89
N GLU A 9 5.76 5.48 -4.99
CA GLU A 9 5.68 6.17 -3.71
C GLU A 9 6.50 5.42 -2.64
N LEU A 10 6.43 4.08 -2.64
CA LEU A 10 7.17 3.23 -1.72
C LEU A 10 8.68 3.48 -1.78
N VAL A 11 9.25 3.61 -2.99
CA VAL A 11 10.69 3.82 -3.16
C VAL A 11 11.16 5.20 -2.69
N GLN A 12 10.25 6.13 -2.39
CA GLN A 12 10.54 7.47 -1.87
C GLN A 12 10.58 7.52 -0.33
N ILE A 13 10.21 6.43 0.35
CA ILE A 13 10.22 6.39 1.82
C ILE A 13 11.67 6.49 2.32
N LYS A 14 11.88 7.40 3.28
CA LYS A 14 13.15 7.63 3.97
C LYS A 14 13.04 7.26 5.44
N ALA A 15 14.18 7.09 6.10
CA ALA A 15 14.25 6.79 7.52
C ALA A 15 13.55 7.86 8.37
N GLU A 16 13.62 9.13 7.96
CA GLU A 16 12.99 10.27 8.63
C GLU A 16 11.46 10.15 8.66
N HIS A 17 10.85 9.55 7.62
CA HIS A 17 9.41 9.34 7.58
C HIS A 17 8.91 8.33 8.62
N LEU A 18 9.79 7.43 9.10
CA LEU A 18 9.45 6.49 10.17
C LEU A 18 9.32 7.19 11.53
N ALA A 19 9.97 8.35 11.71
CA ALA A 19 9.85 9.12 12.93
C ALA A 19 8.50 9.82 13.05
N CYS A 20 8.00 10.39 11.94
CA CYS A 20 6.70 11.08 11.91
C CYS A 20 5.52 10.15 11.58
N GLY A 21 5.76 8.95 11.06
CA GLY A 21 4.71 7.98 10.72
C GLY A 21 4.00 8.25 9.39
N TYR A 22 4.51 9.15 8.57
CA TYR A 22 3.91 9.44 7.25
C TYR A 22 4.92 9.99 6.24
N LEU A 23 4.52 9.95 4.97
CA LEU A 23 5.19 10.58 3.84
C LEU A 23 4.20 11.49 3.11
N ASP A 24 4.54 12.77 2.95
CA ASP A 24 3.79 13.71 2.13
C ASP A 24 4.34 13.75 0.71
N LEU A 25 3.46 13.55 -0.26
CA LEU A 25 3.76 13.59 -1.68
C LEU A 25 3.04 14.77 -2.32
N TYR A 26 3.79 15.58 -3.03
CA TYR A 26 3.28 16.73 -3.76
C TYR A 26 2.94 16.34 -5.19
N SER A 27 1.69 16.50 -5.60
CA SER A 27 1.22 16.29 -6.97
C SER A 27 1.12 17.59 -7.74
N LYS A 28 0.98 17.49 -9.07
CA LYS A 28 0.70 18.66 -9.92
C LYS A 28 -0.55 19.39 -9.43
N GLY A 29 -0.47 20.75 -9.30
CA GLY A 29 -1.57 21.57 -8.77
C GLY A 29 -1.55 21.79 -7.27
N GLY A 30 -0.44 21.46 -6.57
CA GLY A 30 -0.27 21.76 -5.14
C GLY A 30 -1.04 20.85 -4.19
N LYS A 31 -1.69 19.79 -4.71
CA LYS A 31 -2.36 18.80 -3.87
C LYS A 31 -1.33 17.96 -3.13
N ILE A 32 -1.48 17.86 -1.81
CA ILE A 32 -0.67 17.00 -0.96
C ILE A 32 -1.42 15.69 -0.74
N ARG A 33 -0.75 14.58 -1.02
CA ARG A 33 -1.20 13.25 -0.64
C ARG A 33 -0.34 12.72 0.48
N ARG A 34 -0.95 12.38 1.60
CA ARG A 34 -0.28 11.76 2.73
C ARG A 34 -0.41 10.24 2.69
N ILE A 35 0.72 9.56 2.82
CA ILE A 35 0.78 8.11 2.99
C ILE A 35 1.10 7.84 4.45
N TYR A 36 0.18 7.24 5.17
CA TYR A 36 0.37 6.87 6.57
C TYR A 36 1.14 5.55 6.67
N ILE A 37 2.08 5.50 7.61
CA ILE A 37 2.85 4.31 7.95
C ILE A 37 2.40 3.87 9.35
N PRO A 38 1.72 2.72 9.50
CA PRO A 38 1.27 2.26 10.81
C PRO A 38 2.41 2.15 11.82
N ASP A 39 2.13 2.44 13.10
CA ASP A 39 3.14 2.47 14.17
C ASP A 39 3.91 1.14 14.28
N SER A 40 3.21 0.00 14.18
CA SER A 40 3.85 -1.32 14.18
C SER A 40 4.87 -1.46 13.05
N LEU A 41 4.52 -0.98 11.84
CA LEU A 41 5.43 -1.02 10.70
C LEU A 41 6.60 -0.02 10.89
N CYS A 42 6.36 1.15 11.49
CA CYS A 42 7.42 2.09 11.83
C CYS A 42 8.44 1.44 12.78
N GLN A 43 7.98 0.73 13.81
CA GLN A 43 8.84 0.04 14.77
C GLN A 43 9.68 -1.06 14.11
N GLU A 44 9.04 -1.93 13.31
CA GLU A 44 9.73 -2.98 12.56
C GLU A 44 10.77 -2.41 11.58
N ALA A 45 10.38 -1.34 10.85
CA ALA A 45 11.26 -0.69 9.89
C ALA A 45 12.44 0.00 10.58
N LYS A 46 12.25 0.65 11.75
CA LYS A 46 13.35 1.22 12.55
C LYS A 46 14.32 0.13 12.99
N ALA A 47 13.83 -0.97 13.57
CA ALA A 47 14.68 -2.08 13.95
C ALA A 47 15.45 -2.70 12.76
N TRP A 48 14.83 -2.71 11.58
CA TRP A 48 15.49 -3.13 10.34
C TRP A 48 16.58 -2.12 9.90
N CYS A 49 16.31 -0.79 10.00
CA CYS A 49 17.29 0.26 9.73
C CYS A 49 18.51 0.14 10.64
N ASP A 50 18.29 -0.06 11.95
CA ASP A 50 19.36 -0.21 12.93
C ASP A 50 20.29 -1.38 12.60
N ARG A 51 19.70 -2.54 12.25
CA ARG A 51 20.48 -3.72 11.82
C ARG A 51 21.28 -3.49 10.54
N ARG A 52 20.87 -2.55 9.70
CA ARG A 52 21.50 -2.22 8.42
C ARG A 52 22.39 -0.98 8.48
N GLY A 53 22.45 -0.29 9.60
CA GLY A 53 23.18 0.95 9.77
C GLY A 53 22.60 2.13 8.95
N ILE A 54 21.29 2.11 8.68
CA ILE A 54 20.59 3.17 7.94
C ILE A 54 20.11 4.22 8.94
N ALA A 55 20.90 5.28 9.14
CA ALA A 55 20.55 6.36 10.05
C ALA A 55 19.65 7.42 9.39
N SER A 56 19.76 7.63 8.07
CA SER A 56 19.04 8.66 7.33
C SER A 56 18.92 8.32 5.84
N GLY A 57 18.07 9.05 5.12
CA GLY A 57 17.89 8.90 3.69
C GLY A 57 16.98 7.75 3.28
N PHE A 58 17.08 7.31 2.04
CA PHE A 58 16.17 6.29 1.46
C PHE A 58 16.28 4.95 2.18
N LEU A 59 15.12 4.35 2.53
CA LEU A 59 15.06 3.03 3.13
C LEU A 59 15.52 1.94 2.17
N PHE A 60 15.08 2.01 0.93
CA PHE A 60 15.30 0.97 -0.05
C PHE A 60 16.46 1.37 -0.97
N VAL A 61 17.65 0.95 -0.60
CA VAL A 61 18.88 1.17 -1.40
C VAL A 61 19.42 -0.15 -1.95
N GLY A 62 19.92 -0.09 -3.17
CA GLY A 62 20.60 -1.21 -3.82
C GLY A 62 22.04 -1.38 -3.31
N LYS A 63 22.72 -2.41 -3.82
CA LYS A 63 24.13 -2.72 -3.45
C LYS A 63 25.10 -1.56 -3.72
N ASN A 64 24.77 -0.69 -4.67
CA ASN A 64 25.57 0.49 -5.05
C ASN A 64 25.21 1.74 -4.24
N GLY A 65 24.44 1.64 -3.16
CA GLY A 65 23.98 2.76 -2.32
C GLY A 65 22.94 3.68 -2.97
N ARG A 66 22.50 3.40 -4.20
CA ARG A 66 21.46 4.18 -4.87
C ARG A 66 20.06 3.68 -4.51
N PRO A 67 19.03 4.55 -4.51
CA PRO A 67 17.65 4.13 -4.29
C PRO A 67 17.23 3.03 -5.29
N VAL A 68 16.47 2.06 -4.79
CA VAL A 68 15.90 1.01 -5.63
C VAL A 68 14.87 1.62 -6.57
N THR A 69 14.88 1.19 -7.83
CA THR A 69 13.89 1.64 -8.83
C THR A 69 12.60 0.82 -8.74
N THR A 70 11.51 1.37 -9.26
CA THR A 70 10.23 0.63 -9.39
C THR A 70 10.41 -0.67 -10.18
N ARG A 71 11.21 -0.63 -11.26
CA ARG A 71 11.57 -1.83 -12.05
C ARG A 71 12.33 -2.86 -11.21
N GLY A 72 13.23 -2.40 -10.33
CA GLY A 72 13.96 -3.25 -9.39
C GLY A 72 13.01 -3.99 -8.43
N ILE A 73 12.01 -3.29 -7.88
CA ILE A 73 10.98 -3.92 -7.03
C ILE A 73 10.18 -4.97 -7.81
N HIS A 74 9.74 -4.67 -9.03
CA HIS A 74 9.04 -5.64 -9.88
C HIS A 74 9.88 -6.90 -10.13
N SER A 75 11.16 -6.73 -10.48
CA SER A 75 12.07 -7.85 -10.71
C SER A 75 12.27 -8.71 -9.46
N GLN A 76 12.44 -8.07 -8.28
CA GLN A 76 12.57 -8.76 -7.00
C GLN A 76 11.31 -9.56 -6.66
N LEU A 77 10.12 -8.99 -6.85
CA LEU A 77 8.86 -9.69 -6.59
C LEU A 77 8.71 -10.93 -7.47
N LYS A 78 9.02 -10.83 -8.77
CA LYS A 78 9.02 -11.98 -9.68
C LYS A 78 10.02 -13.05 -9.25
N HIS A 79 11.23 -12.64 -8.84
CA HIS A 79 12.23 -13.58 -8.34
C HIS A 79 11.74 -14.34 -7.10
N TYR A 80 11.13 -13.63 -6.13
CA TYR A 80 10.55 -14.28 -4.96
C TYR A 80 9.35 -15.16 -5.30
N ALA A 81 8.50 -14.76 -6.24
CA ALA A 81 7.38 -15.57 -6.70
C ALA A 81 7.87 -16.95 -7.18
N VAL A 82 8.86 -16.97 -8.08
CA VAL A 82 9.47 -18.21 -8.56
C VAL A 82 10.07 -19.01 -7.41
N ARG A 83 10.84 -18.36 -6.51
CA ARG A 83 11.51 -19.02 -5.39
C ARG A 83 10.54 -19.72 -4.42
N TYR A 84 9.36 -19.16 -4.23
CA TYR A 84 8.35 -19.69 -3.29
C TYR A 84 7.19 -20.42 -3.98
N GLY A 85 7.32 -20.73 -5.28
CA GLY A 85 6.28 -21.45 -6.02
C GLY A 85 4.96 -20.68 -6.17
N ILE A 86 5.03 -19.34 -6.16
CA ILE A 86 3.88 -18.45 -6.38
C ILE A 86 3.86 -18.07 -7.86
N ASP A 87 2.68 -17.96 -8.45
CA ASP A 87 2.54 -17.46 -9.81
C ASP A 87 3.15 -16.05 -9.94
N PRO A 88 4.20 -15.86 -10.78
CA PRO A 88 4.84 -14.56 -10.98
C PRO A 88 3.90 -13.48 -11.50
N ASP A 89 2.85 -13.86 -12.21
CA ASP A 89 1.85 -12.93 -12.74
C ASP A 89 0.83 -12.49 -11.68
N ALA A 90 0.73 -13.21 -10.56
CA ALA A 90 -0.05 -12.81 -9.40
C ALA A 90 0.75 -11.92 -8.42
N MET A 91 2.09 -11.94 -8.47
CA MET A 91 2.96 -11.24 -7.51
C MET A 91 3.58 -9.97 -8.10
N TYR A 92 2.83 -8.89 -8.13
CA TYR A 92 3.24 -7.58 -8.63
C TYR A 92 2.74 -6.44 -7.70
N PRO A 93 3.34 -5.24 -7.74
CA PRO A 93 3.04 -4.18 -6.77
C PRO A 93 1.55 -3.81 -6.66
N HIS A 94 0.81 -3.78 -7.76
CA HIS A 94 -0.63 -3.48 -7.71
C HIS A 94 -1.44 -4.58 -7.01
N SER A 95 -1.01 -5.85 -7.03
CA SER A 95 -1.71 -6.92 -6.30
C SER A 95 -1.67 -6.68 -4.79
N PHE A 96 -0.58 -6.15 -4.25
CA PHE A 96 -0.46 -5.78 -2.83
C PHE A 96 -1.37 -4.61 -2.47
N ARG A 97 -1.45 -3.60 -3.34
CA ARG A 97 -2.37 -2.47 -3.15
C ARG A 97 -3.84 -2.91 -3.25
N HIS A 98 -4.16 -3.79 -4.19
CA HIS A 98 -5.48 -4.39 -4.30
C HIS A 98 -5.85 -5.20 -3.03
N ARG A 99 -4.91 -5.96 -2.50
CA ARG A 99 -5.09 -6.68 -1.23
C ARG A 99 -5.32 -5.72 -0.06
N PHE A 100 -4.61 -4.58 0.00
CA PHE A 100 -4.85 -3.55 1.00
C PHE A 100 -6.30 -3.05 0.92
N ALA A 101 -6.78 -2.70 -0.28
CA ALA A 101 -8.14 -2.20 -0.48
C ALA A 101 -9.20 -3.23 -0.04
N LYS A 102 -9.04 -4.51 -0.42
CA LYS A 102 -9.94 -5.59 0.01
C LYS A 102 -9.92 -5.80 1.53
N ASN A 103 -8.74 -5.81 2.14
CA ASN A 103 -8.60 -5.96 3.59
C ASN A 103 -9.18 -4.77 4.35
N PHE A 104 -9.08 -3.55 3.80
CA PHE A 104 -9.71 -2.37 4.38
C PHE A 104 -11.24 -2.52 4.34
N LEU A 105 -11.80 -2.83 3.17
CA LEU A 105 -13.25 -2.95 2.98
C LEU A 105 -13.87 -4.15 3.74
N SER A 106 -13.09 -5.17 4.08
CA SER A 106 -13.56 -6.25 4.94
C SER A 106 -13.73 -5.82 6.41
N ARG A 107 -13.18 -4.66 6.80
CA ARG A 107 -13.21 -4.13 8.17
C ARG A 107 -13.93 -2.79 8.30
N SER A 108 -14.05 -2.06 7.20
CA SER A 108 -14.69 -0.75 7.14
C SER A 108 -15.40 -0.58 5.82
N SER A 109 -16.65 -0.13 5.87
CA SER A 109 -17.43 0.17 4.66
C SER A 109 -17.16 1.56 4.10
N ASP A 110 -16.21 2.31 4.67
CA ASP A 110 -15.91 3.70 4.26
C ASP A 110 -15.06 3.72 2.99
N ILE A 111 -15.75 3.76 1.84
CA ILE A 111 -15.12 3.85 0.53
C ILE A 111 -14.47 5.21 0.28
N SER A 112 -14.99 6.28 0.91
CA SER A 112 -14.45 7.63 0.77
C SER A 112 -13.06 7.70 1.42
N LEU A 113 -12.96 7.25 2.67
CA LEU A 113 -11.67 7.14 3.35
C LEU A 113 -10.70 6.24 2.61
N LEU A 114 -11.16 5.10 2.05
CA LEU A 114 -10.30 4.24 1.24
C LEU A 114 -9.80 4.95 -0.02
N ALA A 115 -10.66 5.73 -0.71
CA ALA A 115 -10.25 6.50 -1.88
C ALA A 115 -9.16 7.52 -1.52
N ASP A 116 -9.31 8.22 -0.40
CA ASP A 116 -8.33 9.18 0.12
C ASP A 116 -7.00 8.48 0.46
N LEU A 117 -7.04 7.38 1.21
CA LEU A 117 -5.85 6.59 1.55
C LEU A 117 -5.11 6.06 0.31
N LEU A 118 -5.86 5.66 -0.71
CA LEU A 118 -5.29 5.24 -1.99
C LEU A 118 -4.86 6.43 -2.86
N GLY A 119 -5.33 7.65 -2.60
CA GLY A 119 -5.11 8.84 -3.42
C GLY A 119 -5.70 8.65 -4.82
N HIS A 120 -6.94 8.23 -4.87
CA HIS A 120 -7.74 8.22 -6.08
C HIS A 120 -8.41 9.59 -6.24
N GLU A 121 -8.33 10.17 -7.43
CA GLU A 121 -8.99 11.46 -7.73
C GLU A 121 -10.51 11.31 -7.82
N SER A 122 -10.98 10.08 -8.12
CA SER A 122 -12.40 9.74 -8.19
C SER A 122 -12.71 8.50 -7.35
N ILE A 123 -13.80 8.56 -6.62
CA ILE A 123 -14.32 7.42 -5.84
C ILE A 123 -14.70 6.24 -6.75
N GLU A 124 -15.06 6.52 -8.01
CA GLU A 124 -15.37 5.49 -9.01
C GLU A 124 -14.21 4.52 -9.21
N THR A 125 -12.96 5.02 -9.17
CA THR A 125 -11.76 4.16 -9.24
C THR A 125 -11.66 3.21 -8.05
N THR A 126 -12.27 3.56 -6.91
CA THR A 126 -12.27 2.72 -5.70
C THR A 126 -13.44 1.74 -5.69
N ARG A 127 -14.53 2.04 -6.41
CA ARG A 127 -15.71 1.17 -6.51
C ARG A 127 -15.42 -0.22 -7.07
N ILE A 128 -14.38 -0.37 -7.89
CA ILE A 128 -13.94 -1.68 -8.40
C ILE A 128 -13.66 -2.70 -7.29
N TYR A 129 -13.34 -2.24 -6.07
CA TYR A 129 -13.11 -3.10 -4.90
C TYR A 129 -14.40 -3.51 -4.18
N LEU A 130 -15.53 -2.86 -4.49
CA LEU A 130 -16.85 -3.12 -3.88
C LEU A 130 -17.70 -4.12 -4.67
N THR A 131 -17.16 -4.76 -5.69
CA THR A 131 -17.92 -5.77 -6.47
C THR A 131 -18.37 -6.89 -5.54
N ARG A 132 -19.64 -6.80 -5.12
CA ARG A 132 -20.34 -7.84 -4.33
C ARG A 132 -21.17 -8.66 -5.28
N SER A 133 -21.20 -9.97 -5.05
CA SER A 133 -22.13 -10.85 -5.76
C SER A 133 -23.56 -10.49 -5.38
N SER A 134 -24.53 -10.83 -6.24
CA SER A 134 -25.95 -10.62 -5.95
C SER A 134 -26.39 -11.32 -4.65
N GLN A 135 -25.74 -12.41 -4.30
CA GLN A 135 -25.99 -13.18 -3.08
C GLN A 135 -25.51 -12.43 -1.83
N GLU A 136 -24.31 -11.82 -1.89
CA GLU A 136 -23.79 -10.97 -0.81
C GLU A 136 -24.61 -9.69 -0.62
N GLN A 137 -25.12 -9.11 -1.72
CA GLN A 137 -26.00 -7.94 -1.67
C GLN A 137 -27.32 -8.28 -0.97
N LYS A 138 -27.90 -9.46 -1.27
CA LYS A 138 -29.13 -9.92 -0.64
C LYS A 138 -28.94 -10.17 0.85
N LEU A 139 -27.89 -10.88 1.25
CA LEU A 139 -27.60 -11.14 2.67
C LEU A 139 -27.44 -9.85 3.47
N LEU A 140 -26.72 -8.86 2.92
CA LEU A 140 -26.56 -7.55 3.56
C LEU A 140 -27.90 -6.82 3.69
N LEU A 141 -28.76 -6.88 2.66
CA LEU A 141 -30.09 -6.28 2.72
C LEU A 141 -30.92 -6.92 3.82
N ASP A 142 -30.91 -8.24 3.90
CA ASP A 142 -31.65 -9.00 4.92
C ASP A 142 -31.15 -8.71 6.36
N GLU A 143 -29.84 -8.41 6.52
CA GLU A 143 -29.28 -8.00 7.82
C GLU A 143 -29.59 -6.55 8.19
N MET A 144 -29.66 -5.64 7.22
CA MET A 144 -29.82 -4.21 7.46
C MET A 144 -31.26 -3.75 7.55
N VAL A 145 -32.19 -4.44 6.88
CA VAL A 145 -33.61 -4.08 6.83
C VAL A 145 -34.37 -4.92 7.86
N THR A 146 -34.52 -4.39 9.05
CA THR A 146 -35.21 -5.04 10.19
C THR A 146 -36.57 -4.43 10.50
N TRP A 147 -37.10 -3.51 9.67
CA TRP A 147 -38.43 -2.89 9.81
C TRP A 147 -39.43 -3.44 8.82
#